data_a32ede8f1d7d58c2fc05edcaee46a2a2
#
_entry.id   a32ede8f1d7d58c2fc05edcaee46a2a2
#
_cell.length_a   1.000
_cell.length_b   1.000
_cell.length_c   1.000
_cell.angle_alpha   90.00
_cell.angle_beta   90.00
_cell.angle_gamma   90.00
#
_symmetry.space_group_name_H-M   'P 1'
#
loop_
_entity.id
_entity.type
_entity.pdbx_description
1 polymer ?
#
loop_
_entity_poly.entity_id
_entity_poly.type
_entity_poly.pdbx_seq_one_letter_code
_entity_poly.pdbx_strand_id
1 'polypeptide(L)'
;YTLSLHDALPISKDKKILVLEPRRLAARAAAARMASTLGEQVGDTVGLRVRFGSKISKRTRIEVITEGVFTRLILDDPSLDGIAAVLFDEFHERSLDADLGLALARDVQQGLREALKILVMSATLDGARVAALLGGAPVVESQGRSFDVETRYLGRDPRARIEAQATDAV
;
A
#
# COMPACT_ATOMS: atom_id res chain seq x y z
N TYR A 1 -1.31 -0.28 16.46
CA TYR A 1 -0.30 0.78 16.31
C TYR A 1 -0.49 1.38 14.93
N THR A 2 -1.12 2.55 14.86
CA THR A 2 -1.13 3.34 13.63
C THR A 2 0.19 4.11 13.62
N LEU A 3 1.10 3.79 12.70
CA LEU A 3 2.25 4.65 12.43
C LEU A 3 1.70 6.04 12.15
N SER A 4 2.02 6.98 13.00
CA SER A 4 1.64 8.37 12.79
C SER A 4 2.33 8.85 11.52
N LEU A 5 1.56 9.43 10.59
CA LEU A 5 2.12 10.06 9.40
C LEU A 5 3.17 11.12 9.75
N HIS A 6 3.01 11.78 10.91
CA HIS A 6 3.98 12.73 11.45
C HIS A 6 5.31 12.07 11.80
N ASP A 7 5.31 10.80 12.25
CA ASP A 7 6.53 10.06 12.59
C ASP A 7 7.27 9.57 11.35
N ALA A 8 6.58 9.38 10.21
CA ALA A 8 7.19 8.97 8.96
C ALA A 8 7.90 10.12 8.21
N LEU A 9 7.42 11.35 8.35
CA LEU A 9 7.97 12.50 7.64
C LEU A 9 9.44 12.83 8.00
N PRO A 10 9.90 12.74 9.26
CA PRO A 10 11.31 12.95 9.59
C PRO A 10 12.26 11.93 8.98
N ILE A 11 11.79 10.69 8.73
CA ILE A 11 12.58 9.62 8.12
C ILE A 11 12.95 9.95 6.66
N SER A 12 12.06 10.65 5.96
CA SER A 12 12.25 10.99 4.55
C SER A 12 13.13 12.23 4.32
N LYS A 13 13.37 13.08 5.33
CA LYS A 13 13.97 14.42 5.19
C LYS A 13 13.31 15.18 4.03
N ASP A 14 14.03 15.42 2.93
CA ASP A 14 13.50 16.07 1.74
C ASP A 14 13.05 15.09 0.64
N LYS A 15 13.07 13.79 0.92
CA LYS A 15 12.68 12.74 -0.03
C LYS A 15 11.25 12.31 0.18
N LYS A 16 10.69 11.63 -0.80
CA LYS A 16 9.32 11.09 -0.78
C LYS A 16 9.28 9.67 -0.23
N ILE A 17 8.12 9.31 0.27
CA ILE A 17 7.72 7.94 0.60
C ILE A 17 6.69 7.51 -0.44
N LEU A 18 6.89 6.36 -1.08
CA LEU A 18 5.90 5.74 -1.95
C LEU A 18 5.12 4.70 -1.17
N VAL A 19 3.79 4.73 -1.27
CA VAL A 19 2.89 3.73 -0.71
C VAL A 19 2.16 3.06 -1.87
N LEU A 20 2.41 1.78 -2.06
CA LEU A 20 1.85 0.99 -3.15
C LEU A 20 0.59 0.29 -2.70
N GLU A 21 -0.46 0.45 -3.50
CA GLU A 21 -1.75 -0.17 -3.31
C GLU A 21 -2.10 -1.05 -4.51
N PRO A 22 -2.68 -2.23 -4.33
CA PRO A 22 -3.00 -3.13 -5.46
C PRO A 22 -4.10 -2.58 -6.36
N ARG A 23 -5.00 -1.74 -5.81
CA ARG A 23 -6.20 -1.30 -6.51
C ARG A 23 -6.35 0.22 -6.50
N ARG A 24 -6.82 0.77 -7.61
CA ARG A 24 -7.06 2.23 -7.74
C ARG A 24 -8.03 2.79 -6.71
N LEU A 25 -9.05 2.02 -6.31
CA LEU A 25 -10.01 2.46 -5.29
C LEU A 25 -9.36 2.48 -3.91
N ALA A 26 -8.58 1.46 -3.56
CA ALA A 26 -7.81 1.41 -2.32
C ALA A 26 -6.81 2.58 -2.25
N ALA A 27 -6.05 2.81 -3.32
CA ALA A 27 -5.12 3.95 -3.40
C ALA A 27 -5.81 5.30 -3.18
N ARG A 28 -6.99 5.51 -3.76
CA ARG A 28 -7.78 6.74 -3.54
C ARG A 28 -8.26 6.87 -2.10
N ALA A 29 -8.76 5.79 -1.52
CA ALA A 29 -9.24 5.76 -0.14
C ALA A 29 -8.09 5.99 0.86
N ALA A 30 -6.95 5.31 0.66
CA ALA A 30 -5.77 5.46 1.48
C ALA A 30 -5.23 6.91 1.43
N ALA A 31 -5.07 7.48 0.23
CA ALA A 31 -4.63 8.86 0.08
C ALA A 31 -5.58 9.86 0.74
N ALA A 32 -6.90 9.69 0.55
CA ALA A 32 -7.91 10.54 1.17
C ALA A 32 -7.89 10.45 2.70
N ARG A 33 -7.78 9.23 3.24
CA ARG A 33 -7.71 9.00 4.69
C ARG A 33 -6.45 9.62 5.29
N MET A 34 -5.28 9.40 4.67
CA MET A 34 -4.02 9.97 5.14
C MET A 34 -4.06 11.50 5.12
N ALA A 35 -4.55 12.12 4.04
CA ALA A 35 -4.67 13.56 3.94
C ALA A 35 -5.63 14.11 5.00
N SER A 36 -6.79 13.48 5.19
CA SER A 36 -7.77 13.85 6.22
C SER A 36 -7.18 13.77 7.64
N THR A 37 -6.34 12.78 7.93
CA THR A 37 -5.65 12.64 9.22
C THR A 37 -4.71 13.82 9.50
N LEU A 38 -4.14 14.42 8.45
CA LEU A 38 -3.30 15.62 8.54
C LEU A 38 -4.12 16.93 8.50
N GLY A 39 -5.44 16.85 8.33
CA GLY A 39 -6.28 18.03 8.12
C GLY A 39 -6.07 18.71 6.76
N GLU A 40 -5.56 17.96 5.76
CA GLU A 40 -5.21 18.45 4.44
C GLU A 40 -6.06 17.80 3.34
N GLN A 41 -5.87 18.26 2.10
CA GLN A 41 -6.44 17.64 0.92
C GLN A 41 -5.41 16.79 0.16
N VAL A 42 -5.90 15.80 -0.60
CA VAL A 42 -5.05 15.01 -1.50
C VAL A 42 -4.44 15.92 -2.56
N GLY A 43 -3.11 15.90 -2.65
CA GLY A 43 -2.29 16.78 -3.48
C GLY A 43 -1.42 17.74 -2.65
N ASP A 44 -1.68 17.86 -1.35
CA ASP A 44 -0.81 18.58 -0.42
C ASP A 44 0.36 17.68 0.04
N THR A 45 0.51 17.42 1.33
CA THR A 45 1.54 16.51 1.85
C THR A 45 1.35 15.07 1.36
N VAL A 46 0.10 14.64 1.24
CA VAL A 46 -0.26 13.31 0.67
C VAL A 46 -0.75 13.49 -0.75
N GLY A 47 -0.06 12.88 -1.69
CA GLY A 47 -0.42 12.85 -3.11
C GLY A 47 -0.97 11.49 -3.54
N LEU A 48 -1.54 11.47 -4.72
CA LEU A 48 -2.08 10.27 -5.37
C LEU A 48 -1.60 10.22 -6.82
N ARG A 49 -1.11 9.04 -7.26
CA ARG A 49 -0.83 8.78 -8.68
C ARG A 49 -1.34 7.39 -9.07
N VAL A 50 -2.31 7.36 -9.93
CA VAL A 50 -2.90 6.15 -10.49
C VAL A 50 -2.95 6.26 -12.02
N ARG A 51 -3.14 5.15 -12.71
CA ARG A 51 -3.33 5.16 -14.15
C ARG A 51 -4.47 6.12 -14.52
N PHE A 52 -4.20 7.08 -15.38
CA PHE A 52 -5.13 8.14 -15.83
C PHE A 52 -5.53 9.17 -14.75
N GLY A 53 -4.75 9.33 -13.68
CA GLY A 53 -5.04 10.37 -12.69
C GLY A 53 -3.88 10.64 -11.76
N SER A 54 -3.59 11.92 -11.53
CA SER A 54 -2.57 12.36 -10.60
C SER A 54 -3.03 13.60 -9.84
N LYS A 55 -2.81 13.60 -8.53
CA LYS A 55 -2.97 14.76 -7.64
C LYS A 55 -1.73 14.83 -6.77
N ILE A 56 -0.73 15.54 -7.23
CA ILE A 56 0.55 15.76 -6.56
C ILE A 56 0.96 17.22 -6.69
N SER A 57 1.76 17.72 -5.74
CA SER A 57 2.35 19.05 -5.78
C SER A 57 3.81 19.02 -5.32
N LYS A 58 4.46 20.17 -5.32
CA LYS A 58 5.82 20.32 -4.77
C LYS A 58 5.88 20.03 -3.26
N ARG A 59 4.75 20.12 -2.56
CA ARG A 59 4.63 19.82 -1.13
C ARG A 59 4.44 18.33 -0.84
N THR A 60 4.14 17.52 -1.86
CA THR A 60 3.88 16.10 -1.68
C THR A 60 5.11 15.35 -1.18
N ARG A 61 4.96 14.71 -0.04
CA ARG A 61 6.00 13.94 0.66
C ARG A 61 5.65 12.45 0.72
N ILE A 62 4.37 12.13 0.79
CA ILE A 62 3.85 10.76 0.73
C ILE A 62 3.06 10.65 -0.56
N GLU A 63 3.40 9.71 -1.41
CA GLU A 63 2.75 9.52 -2.70
C GLU A 63 2.14 8.12 -2.73
N VAL A 64 0.81 8.05 -2.68
CA VAL A 64 0.07 6.81 -2.81
C VAL A 64 -0.07 6.50 -4.30
N ILE A 65 0.41 5.33 -4.69
CA ILE A 65 0.44 4.92 -6.10
C ILE A 65 -0.06 3.49 -6.25
N THR A 66 -0.47 3.10 -7.45
CA THR A 66 -0.75 1.69 -7.73
C THR A 66 0.51 0.95 -8.16
N GLU A 67 0.56 -0.37 -7.91
CA GLU A 67 1.68 -1.24 -8.24
C GLU A 67 2.16 -1.08 -9.68
N GLY A 68 1.26 -1.11 -10.67
CA GLY A 68 1.63 -0.93 -12.08
C GLY A 68 2.15 0.48 -12.43
N VAL A 69 1.82 1.51 -11.64
CA VAL A 69 2.45 2.85 -11.76
C VAL A 69 3.86 2.81 -11.21
N PHE A 70 4.08 2.08 -10.11
CA PHE A 70 5.41 1.91 -9.53
C PHE A 70 6.34 1.14 -10.48
N THR A 71 5.87 0.02 -11.03
CA THR A 71 6.66 -0.78 -12.00
C THR A 71 7.14 0.09 -13.15
N ARG A 72 6.27 0.93 -13.68
CA ARG A 72 6.66 1.87 -14.74
C ARG A 72 7.66 2.91 -14.24
N LEU A 73 7.44 3.49 -13.06
CA LEU A 73 8.32 4.50 -12.48
C LEU A 73 9.74 3.96 -12.28
N ILE A 74 9.90 2.76 -11.73
CA ILE A 74 11.21 2.17 -11.48
C ILE A 74 11.93 1.74 -12.76
N LEU A 75 11.19 1.40 -13.82
CA LEU A 75 11.76 1.13 -15.14
C LEU A 75 12.21 2.41 -15.86
N ASP A 76 11.48 3.51 -15.66
CA ASP A 76 11.82 4.82 -16.25
C ASP A 76 13.00 5.49 -15.48
N ASP A 77 13.04 5.34 -14.15
CA ASP A 77 14.11 5.83 -13.27
C ASP A 77 14.55 4.74 -12.27
N PRO A 78 15.48 3.88 -12.64
CA PRO A 78 15.97 2.81 -11.75
C PRO A 78 16.68 3.34 -10.51
N SER A 79 17.16 4.58 -10.51
CA SER A 79 17.82 5.16 -9.33
C SER A 79 16.82 5.49 -8.22
N LEU A 80 15.54 5.64 -8.53
CA LEU A 80 14.51 6.13 -7.61
C LEU A 80 14.97 7.40 -6.87
N ASP A 81 15.62 8.30 -7.59
CA ASP A 81 16.14 9.51 -6.96
C ASP A 81 15.02 10.33 -6.33
N GLY A 82 15.28 10.90 -5.17
CA GLY A 82 14.27 11.60 -4.39
C GLY A 82 13.28 10.70 -3.63
N ILE A 83 13.40 9.37 -3.68
CA ILE A 83 12.59 8.41 -2.90
C ILE A 83 13.41 7.90 -1.71
N ALA A 84 12.85 7.99 -0.50
CA ALA A 84 13.45 7.47 0.73
C ALA A 84 12.97 6.06 1.08
N ALA A 85 11.70 5.78 0.82
CA ALA A 85 11.09 4.51 1.16
C ALA A 85 10.02 4.09 0.16
N VAL A 86 9.85 2.79 0.00
CA VAL A 86 8.79 2.15 -0.77
C VAL A 86 8.06 1.17 0.16
N LEU A 87 6.77 1.38 0.33
CA LEU A 87 5.89 0.57 1.16
C LEU A 87 4.94 -0.21 0.25
N PHE A 88 4.97 -1.53 0.34
CA PHE A 88 4.07 -2.42 -0.37
C PHE A 88 2.92 -2.81 0.56
N ASP A 89 1.72 -2.30 0.32
CA ASP A 89 0.54 -2.64 1.11
C ASP A 89 -0.23 -3.81 0.50
N GLU A 90 -1.00 -4.51 1.33
CA GLU A 90 -1.82 -5.67 0.95
C GLU A 90 -1.04 -6.73 0.14
N PHE A 91 0.24 -6.91 0.43
CA PHE A 91 1.14 -7.79 -0.35
C PHE A 91 0.66 -9.25 -0.42
N HIS A 92 -0.22 -9.66 0.50
CA HIS A 92 -0.86 -10.98 0.49
C HIS A 92 -1.83 -11.19 -0.69
N GLU A 93 -2.31 -10.14 -1.36
CA GLU A 93 -3.12 -10.28 -2.58
C GLU A 93 -2.33 -10.85 -3.76
N ARG A 94 -1.00 -10.84 -3.71
CA ARG A 94 -0.08 -11.47 -4.65
C ARG A 94 -0.40 -11.14 -6.10
N SER A 95 -0.04 -9.96 -6.54
CA SER A 95 -0.07 -9.56 -7.94
C SER A 95 1.29 -9.73 -8.61
N LEU A 96 1.30 -9.92 -9.93
CA LEU A 96 2.53 -9.91 -10.71
C LEU A 96 3.28 -8.58 -10.60
N ASP A 97 2.53 -7.47 -10.60
CA ASP A 97 3.10 -6.13 -10.47
C ASP A 97 3.73 -5.89 -9.09
N ALA A 98 3.13 -6.42 -8.02
CA ALA A 98 3.69 -6.35 -6.67
C ALA A 98 4.99 -7.15 -6.56
N ASP A 99 4.98 -8.40 -7.02
CA ASP A 99 6.14 -9.29 -6.95
C ASP A 99 7.30 -8.74 -7.81
N LEU A 100 7.02 -8.28 -9.02
CA LEU A 100 8.01 -7.65 -9.89
C LEU A 100 8.52 -6.34 -9.29
N GLY A 101 7.63 -5.49 -8.80
CA GLY A 101 7.98 -4.23 -8.16
C GLY A 101 8.89 -4.42 -6.95
N LEU A 102 8.60 -5.43 -6.11
CA LEU A 102 9.44 -5.76 -4.96
C LEU A 102 10.82 -6.27 -5.39
N ALA A 103 10.89 -7.13 -6.40
CA ALA A 103 12.15 -7.63 -6.93
C ALA A 103 13.02 -6.49 -7.48
N LEU A 104 12.44 -5.59 -8.27
CA LEU A 104 13.14 -4.42 -8.82
C LEU A 104 13.58 -3.44 -7.70
N ALA A 105 12.71 -3.15 -6.72
CA ALA A 105 13.06 -2.30 -5.59
C ALA A 105 14.22 -2.90 -4.77
N ARG A 106 14.24 -4.22 -4.61
CA ARG A 106 15.31 -4.93 -3.93
C ARG A 106 16.62 -4.86 -4.70
N ASP A 107 16.59 -5.03 -6.01
CA ASP A 107 17.75 -4.90 -6.90
C ASP A 107 18.36 -3.49 -6.81
N VAL A 108 17.52 -2.46 -6.89
CA VAL A 108 17.91 -1.06 -6.68
C VAL A 108 18.54 -0.85 -5.30
N GLN A 109 17.93 -1.40 -4.25
CA GLN A 109 18.46 -1.28 -2.89
C GLN A 109 19.85 -1.90 -2.77
N GLN A 110 20.07 -3.07 -3.37
CA GLN A 110 21.33 -3.78 -3.28
C GLN A 110 22.43 -3.20 -4.16
N GLY A 111 22.08 -2.74 -5.36
CA GLY A 111 23.05 -2.33 -6.37
C GLY A 111 23.28 -0.82 -6.45
N LEU A 112 22.27 0.00 -6.22
CA LEU A 112 22.31 1.45 -6.48
C LEU A 112 22.07 2.31 -5.25
N ARG A 113 21.21 1.86 -4.33
CA ARG A 113 20.66 2.68 -3.27
C ARG A 113 20.51 1.95 -1.94
N GLU A 114 21.60 1.61 -1.26
CA GLU A 114 21.58 0.93 0.06
C GLU A 114 20.72 1.65 1.13
N ALA A 115 20.58 2.97 1.02
CA ALA A 115 19.76 3.77 1.93
C ALA A 115 18.25 3.68 1.65
N LEU A 116 17.82 3.09 0.52
CA LEU A 116 16.40 2.91 0.20
C LEU A 116 15.77 1.97 1.23
N LYS A 117 14.68 2.42 1.85
CA LYS A 117 13.92 1.58 2.78
C LYS A 117 12.81 0.86 2.03
N ILE A 118 12.66 -0.43 2.30
CA ILE A 118 11.58 -1.25 1.78
C ILE A 118 10.80 -1.81 2.95
N LEU A 119 9.48 -1.61 2.95
CA LEU A 119 8.56 -2.17 3.92
C LEU A 119 7.49 -2.95 3.17
N VAL A 120 7.21 -4.16 3.62
CA VAL A 120 6.13 -4.98 3.10
C VAL A 120 5.09 -5.17 4.19
N MET A 121 3.84 -4.86 3.89
CA MET A 121 2.71 -5.01 4.81
C MET A 121 1.75 -6.07 4.27
N SER A 122 1.31 -6.96 5.15
CA SER A 122 0.48 -8.10 4.78
C SER A 122 -0.45 -8.46 5.93
N ALA A 123 -1.69 -8.81 5.62
CA ALA A 123 -2.66 -9.29 6.61
C ALA A 123 -2.49 -10.78 6.95
N THR A 124 -1.67 -11.53 6.22
CA THR A 124 -1.46 -12.96 6.41
C THR A 124 -0.08 -13.30 6.91
N LEU A 125 0.05 -14.47 7.57
CA LEU A 125 1.24 -14.92 8.31
C LEU A 125 2.46 -15.37 7.47
N ASP A 126 2.53 -15.06 6.17
CA ASP A 126 3.68 -15.44 5.33
C ASP A 126 4.93 -14.52 5.51
N GLY A 127 4.96 -13.81 6.64
CA GLY A 127 6.00 -12.83 6.98
C GLY A 127 7.41 -13.41 6.96
N ALA A 128 7.59 -14.65 7.41
CA ALA A 128 8.91 -15.29 7.45
C ALA A 128 9.52 -15.49 6.06
N ARG A 129 8.71 -15.88 5.07
CA ARG A 129 9.16 -16.06 3.69
C ARG A 129 9.53 -14.73 3.03
N VAL A 130 8.71 -13.71 3.22
CA VAL A 130 8.99 -12.36 2.72
C VAL A 130 10.22 -11.77 3.40
N ALA A 131 10.36 -11.95 4.72
CA ALA A 131 11.54 -11.52 5.47
C ALA A 131 12.83 -12.16 4.94
N ALA A 132 12.80 -13.46 4.62
CA ALA A 132 13.94 -14.15 4.03
C ALA A 132 14.30 -13.57 2.64
N LEU A 133 13.31 -13.29 1.78
CA LEU A 133 13.53 -12.63 0.49
C LEU A 133 14.14 -11.22 0.66
N LEU A 134 13.83 -10.53 1.74
CA LEU A 134 14.39 -9.22 2.08
C LEU A 134 15.72 -9.31 2.84
N GLY A 135 16.39 -10.47 2.84
CA GLY A 135 17.69 -10.66 3.46
C GLY A 135 17.64 -10.76 4.97
N GLY A 136 16.59 -11.33 5.54
CA GLY A 136 16.38 -11.48 6.98
C GLY A 136 15.83 -10.19 7.61
N ALA A 137 14.97 -9.47 6.91
CA ALA A 137 14.36 -8.25 7.45
C ALA A 137 13.57 -8.56 8.76
N PRO A 138 13.56 -7.63 9.73
CA PRO A 138 12.78 -7.82 10.94
C PRO A 138 11.29 -7.89 10.63
N VAL A 139 10.59 -8.80 11.30
CA VAL A 139 9.13 -8.94 11.21
C VAL A 139 8.50 -8.32 12.44
N VAL A 140 7.54 -7.41 12.21
CA VAL A 140 6.73 -6.80 13.25
C VAL A 140 5.31 -7.29 13.09
N GLU A 141 4.80 -7.98 14.09
CA GLU A 141 3.44 -8.50 14.12
C GLU A 141 2.57 -7.66 15.04
N SER A 142 1.39 -7.27 14.57
CA SER A 142 0.37 -6.64 15.38
C SER A 142 -0.81 -7.59 15.53
N GLN A 143 -1.08 -8.00 16.76
CA GLN A 143 -2.30 -8.75 17.07
C GLN A 143 -3.48 -7.78 17.08
N GLY A 144 -4.30 -7.82 16.03
CA GLY A 144 -5.57 -7.11 15.97
C GLY A 144 -6.60 -7.71 16.94
N ARG A 145 -7.66 -6.96 17.25
CA ARG A 145 -8.82 -7.53 17.91
C ARG A 145 -9.61 -8.35 16.89
N SER A 146 -9.81 -9.63 17.16
CA SER A 146 -10.82 -10.43 16.47
C SER A 146 -12.18 -10.21 17.17
N PHE A 147 -13.21 -10.06 16.35
CA PHE A 147 -14.60 -10.04 16.83
C PHE A 147 -15.24 -11.37 16.48
N ASP A 148 -16.10 -11.85 17.37
CA ASP A 148 -16.87 -13.05 17.10
C ASP A 148 -17.75 -12.83 15.87
N VAL A 149 -17.69 -13.76 14.92
CA VAL A 149 -18.50 -13.72 13.70
C VAL A 149 -19.48 -14.88 13.75
N GLU A 150 -20.77 -14.54 13.85
CA GLU A 150 -21.85 -15.53 13.71
C GLU A 150 -22.15 -15.74 12.23
N THR A 151 -21.97 -16.96 11.76
CA THR A 151 -22.31 -17.32 10.38
C THR A 151 -23.75 -17.82 10.33
N ARG A 152 -24.62 -17.11 9.59
CA ARG A 152 -26.02 -17.50 9.38
C ARG A 152 -26.22 -17.89 7.92
N TYR A 153 -26.65 -19.11 7.70
CA TYR A 153 -27.04 -19.60 6.38
C TYR A 153 -28.50 -19.29 6.13
N LEU A 154 -28.77 -18.35 5.24
CA LEU A 154 -30.12 -18.02 4.80
C LEU A 154 -30.45 -18.86 3.58
N GLY A 155 -31.68 -19.46 3.59
CA GLY A 155 -32.16 -20.21 2.42
C GLY A 155 -32.24 -19.30 1.18
N ARG A 156 -32.00 -19.88 0.02
CA ARG A 156 -32.15 -19.17 -1.26
C ARG A 156 -33.57 -19.39 -1.82
N ASP A 157 -34.28 -18.32 -2.12
CA ASP A 157 -35.47 -18.39 -2.97
C ASP A 157 -35.05 -18.33 -4.46
N PRO A 158 -35.22 -19.43 -5.24
CA PRO A 158 -34.84 -19.43 -6.66
C PRO A 158 -35.63 -18.45 -7.54
N ARG A 159 -36.75 -17.94 -7.05
CA ARG A 159 -37.65 -17.01 -7.76
C ARG A 159 -37.31 -15.54 -7.48
N ALA A 160 -36.62 -15.25 -6.42
CA ALA A 160 -36.20 -13.90 -6.06
C ALA A 160 -34.83 -13.56 -6.65
N ARG A 161 -34.64 -12.29 -7.01
CA ARG A 161 -33.34 -11.80 -7.49
C ARG A 161 -32.34 -11.82 -6.35
N ILE A 162 -31.09 -12.22 -6.63
CA ILE A 162 -30.04 -12.37 -5.62
C ILE A 162 -29.72 -11.05 -4.92
N GLU A 163 -29.80 -9.94 -5.65
CA GLU A 163 -29.54 -8.60 -5.11
C GLU A 163 -30.58 -8.22 -4.05
N ALA A 164 -31.86 -8.55 -4.29
CA ALA A 164 -32.92 -8.29 -3.32
C ALA A 164 -32.72 -9.13 -2.06
N GLN A 165 -32.47 -10.44 -2.20
CA GLN A 165 -32.19 -11.32 -1.07
C GLN A 165 -31.00 -10.89 -0.25
N ALA A 166 -29.91 -10.41 -0.92
CA ALA A 166 -28.71 -9.90 -0.24
C ALA A 166 -29.01 -8.61 0.53
N THR A 167 -29.87 -7.74 0.00
CA THR A 167 -30.29 -6.51 0.67
C THR A 167 -31.15 -6.79 1.90
N ASP A 168 -32.06 -7.79 1.82
CA ASP A 168 -32.93 -8.16 2.92
C ASP A 168 -32.19 -8.93 4.05
N ALA A 169 -30.97 -9.40 3.76
CA ALA A 169 -30.12 -10.13 4.72
C ALA A 169 -29.25 -9.23 5.61
N VAL A 170 -29.14 -7.93 5.29
CA VAL A 170 -28.32 -6.93 5.99
C VAL A 170 -29.19 -6.09 6.91
#